data_fc3be8458e5fb9cf8f6344ab76c6d8ff
#
_entry.id   fc3be8458e5fb9cf8f6344ab76c6d8ff
#
_cell.length_a   1.000
_cell.length_b   1.000
_cell.length_c   1.000
_cell.angle_alpha   90.00
_cell.angle_beta   90.00
_cell.angle_gamma   90.00
#
_symmetry.space_group_name_H-M   'P 1'
#
loop_
_entity.id
_entity.type
_entity.pdbx_description
1 polymer ?
#
loop_
_entity_poly.entity_id
_entity_poly.type
_entity_poly.pdbx_seq_one_letter_code
_entity_poly.pdbx_strand_id
1 'polypeptide(L)'
;MKTILVPFHGSDMGQPTLELAHTVAQQFGSYVEGLFVRQPPPIIAGEGITIPGEYLAQLVEESRRLADASRERFTKFMNEKGVPLRDVTFPSEQVSAGWREVEGLESQIVGEYGRLFDMIVMGCANRQSVADRNAMCEAALFDSGRPVLVASTQMPPTLGKTIVVAWNGSTETARTIAFGMPFLLKAERVVVLTVEGATVPGPSAEQVTQHLVRNGIRAETKIGQLKDRTSGVAILEEAKQFGVDLLFKGAYTHSRLRQMIFGGATSHILASADLPVFMAH
;
A
#
# COMPACT_ATOMS: atom_id res chain seq x y z
N MET A 1 -11.44 8.12 5.66
CA MET A 1 -11.15 6.89 4.91
C MET A 1 -12.29 5.94 5.11
N LYS A 2 -13.16 5.82 4.11
CA LYS A 2 -14.40 5.03 4.24
C LYS A 2 -14.41 3.79 3.35
N THR A 3 -13.55 3.76 2.34
CA THR A 3 -13.46 2.64 1.40
C THR A 3 -12.02 2.16 1.24
N ILE A 4 -11.79 0.87 1.36
CA ILE A 4 -10.47 0.23 1.30
C ILE A 4 -10.53 -0.89 0.26
N LEU A 5 -9.66 -0.84 -0.74
CA LEU A 5 -9.45 -1.92 -1.69
C LEU A 5 -8.30 -2.81 -1.23
N VAL A 6 -8.51 -4.12 -1.29
CA VAL A 6 -7.49 -5.13 -0.96
C VAL A 6 -7.34 -6.06 -2.17
N PRO A 7 -6.41 -5.81 -3.09
CA PRO A 7 -6.15 -6.70 -4.22
C PRO A 7 -5.52 -8.01 -3.74
N PHE A 8 -6.03 -9.13 -4.24
CA PHE A 8 -5.50 -10.47 -4.02
C PHE A 8 -4.68 -10.92 -5.23
N HIS A 9 -3.46 -11.37 -5.01
CA HIS A 9 -2.58 -11.89 -6.04
C HIS A 9 -2.18 -13.33 -5.72
N GLY A 10 -2.59 -14.29 -6.55
CA GLY A 10 -2.24 -15.70 -6.39
C GLY A 10 -2.67 -16.29 -5.03
N SER A 11 -1.90 -17.25 -4.54
CA SER A 11 -2.18 -17.94 -3.27
C SER A 11 -1.68 -17.19 -2.03
N ASP A 12 -0.97 -16.07 -2.19
CA ASP A 12 -0.07 -15.53 -1.15
C ASP A 12 -0.46 -14.15 -0.62
N MET A 13 -1.74 -13.99 -0.28
CA MET A 13 -2.11 -12.89 0.61
C MET A 13 -1.81 -13.29 2.05
N GLY A 14 -0.72 -12.75 2.56
CA GLY A 14 -0.38 -12.94 3.96
C GLY A 14 -1.48 -12.40 4.88
N GLN A 15 -1.72 -13.12 5.96
CA GLN A 15 -2.62 -12.68 7.04
C GLN A 15 -2.34 -11.23 7.49
N PRO A 16 -1.08 -10.72 7.53
CA PRO A 16 -0.78 -9.33 7.89
C PRO A 16 -1.48 -8.28 7.04
N THR A 17 -1.71 -8.52 5.75
CA THR A 17 -2.42 -7.57 4.88
C THR A 17 -3.88 -7.42 5.25
N LEU A 18 -4.56 -8.54 5.52
CA LEU A 18 -5.95 -8.54 5.98
C LEU A 18 -6.08 -7.92 7.38
N GLU A 19 -5.15 -8.22 8.27
CA GLU A 19 -5.11 -7.62 9.61
C GLU A 19 -4.88 -6.11 9.53
N LEU A 20 -4.01 -5.64 8.65
CA LEU A 20 -3.79 -4.21 8.43
C LEU A 20 -5.05 -3.53 7.89
N ALA A 21 -5.67 -4.09 6.84
CA ALA A 21 -6.91 -3.56 6.29
C ALA A 21 -8.05 -3.52 7.33
N HIS A 22 -8.20 -4.58 8.12
CA HIS A 22 -9.17 -4.66 9.19
C HIS A 22 -8.88 -3.63 10.30
N THR A 23 -7.63 -3.46 10.72
CA THR A 23 -7.24 -2.47 11.75
C THR A 23 -7.59 -1.06 11.30
N VAL A 24 -7.30 -0.71 10.04
CA VAL A 24 -7.69 0.57 9.46
C VAL A 24 -9.21 0.70 9.39
N ALA A 25 -9.90 -0.36 8.96
CA ALA A 25 -11.36 -0.35 8.86
C ALA A 25 -12.02 -0.12 10.22
N GLN A 26 -11.53 -0.75 11.28
CA GLN A 26 -12.01 -0.51 12.65
C GLN A 26 -11.77 0.93 13.10
N GLN A 27 -10.62 1.50 12.75
CA GLN A 27 -10.25 2.86 13.15
C GLN A 27 -11.11 3.94 12.49
N PHE A 28 -11.61 3.70 11.26
CA PHE A 28 -12.34 4.69 10.46
C PHE A 28 -13.79 4.32 10.12
N GLY A 29 -14.26 3.14 10.52
CA GLY A 29 -15.58 2.63 10.15
C GLY A 29 -15.69 2.44 8.63
N SER A 30 -14.80 1.64 8.05
CA SER A 30 -14.63 1.54 6.60
C SER A 30 -15.29 0.28 6.03
N TYR A 31 -15.69 0.38 4.76
CA TYR A 31 -15.96 -0.77 3.90
C TYR A 31 -14.66 -1.30 3.30
N VAL A 32 -14.44 -2.61 3.39
CA VAL A 32 -13.27 -3.30 2.84
C VAL A 32 -13.69 -4.19 1.69
N GLU A 33 -13.18 -3.96 0.49
CA GLU A 33 -13.43 -4.84 -0.64
C GLU A 33 -12.19 -5.67 -1.00
N GLY A 34 -12.32 -7.00 -0.94
CA GLY A 34 -11.36 -7.93 -1.52
C GLY A 34 -11.56 -8.01 -3.03
N LEU A 35 -10.51 -7.80 -3.80
CA LEU A 35 -10.52 -7.87 -5.26
C LEU A 35 -9.63 -9.01 -5.75
N PHE A 36 -10.17 -9.93 -6.53
CA PHE A 36 -9.40 -10.92 -7.27
C PHE A 36 -9.56 -10.67 -8.77
N VAL A 37 -8.43 -10.61 -9.48
CA VAL A 37 -8.41 -10.42 -10.93
C VAL A 37 -8.03 -11.74 -11.58
N ARG A 38 -8.97 -12.33 -12.32
CA ARG A 38 -8.71 -13.51 -13.15
C ARG A 38 -8.05 -13.09 -14.43
N GLN A 39 -6.82 -13.55 -14.64
CA GLN A 39 -6.12 -13.26 -15.88
C GLN A 39 -6.71 -14.09 -17.02
N PRO A 40 -7.03 -13.48 -18.18
CA PRO A 40 -7.46 -14.23 -19.35
C PRO A 40 -6.29 -15.11 -19.83
N PRO A 41 -6.61 -16.27 -20.45
CA PRO A 41 -5.58 -17.10 -21.06
C PRO A 41 -4.68 -16.28 -22.01
N PRO A 42 -3.37 -16.54 -22.06
CA PRO A 42 -2.47 -15.80 -22.93
C PRO A 42 -2.86 -15.99 -24.41
N ILE A 43 -3.07 -14.87 -25.10
CA ILE A 43 -3.25 -14.89 -26.56
C ILE A 43 -1.85 -14.92 -27.17
N ILE A 44 -1.42 -16.08 -27.64
CA ILE A 44 -0.17 -16.18 -28.40
C ILE A 44 -0.51 -15.92 -29.86
N ALA A 45 -0.24 -14.70 -30.32
CA ALA A 45 -0.30 -14.32 -31.72
C ALA A 45 1.05 -14.68 -32.38
N GLY A 46 1.10 -15.78 -33.12
CA GLY A 46 2.26 -16.18 -33.90
C GLY A 46 1.86 -17.26 -34.92
N GLU A 47 2.35 -17.16 -36.16
CA GLU A 47 2.12 -18.19 -37.16
C GLU A 47 2.73 -19.53 -36.70
N GLY A 48 1.90 -20.57 -36.57
CA GLY A 48 2.33 -21.93 -36.29
C GLY A 48 2.39 -22.36 -34.82
N ILE A 49 2.03 -21.50 -33.86
CA ILE A 49 1.97 -21.86 -32.44
C ILE A 49 0.50 -22.08 -32.05
N THR A 50 0.10 -23.33 -31.86
CA THR A 50 -1.23 -23.68 -31.33
C THR A 50 -1.06 -24.14 -29.89
N ILE A 51 -1.68 -23.44 -28.93
CA ILE A 51 -1.73 -23.92 -27.55
C ILE A 51 -2.76 -25.06 -27.50
N PRO A 52 -2.42 -26.24 -26.94
CA PRO A 52 -3.37 -27.32 -26.77
C PRO A 52 -4.58 -26.84 -25.93
N GLY A 53 -5.81 -27.17 -26.37
CA GLY A 53 -7.02 -26.79 -25.68
C GLY A 53 -7.07 -27.27 -24.22
N GLU A 54 -6.51 -28.45 -23.95
CA GLU A 54 -6.36 -29.00 -22.59
C GLU A 54 -5.52 -28.12 -21.68
N TYR A 55 -4.43 -27.53 -22.19
CA TYR A 55 -3.59 -26.63 -21.42
C TYR A 55 -4.33 -25.31 -21.08
N LEU A 56 -5.07 -24.76 -22.05
CA LEU A 56 -5.91 -23.58 -21.79
C LEU A 56 -6.98 -23.88 -20.74
N ALA A 57 -7.63 -25.05 -20.81
CA ALA A 57 -8.61 -25.46 -19.83
C ALA A 57 -7.99 -25.62 -18.42
N GLN A 58 -6.76 -26.13 -18.32
CA GLN A 58 -6.04 -26.24 -17.05
C GLN A 58 -5.74 -24.85 -16.45
N LEU A 59 -5.29 -23.87 -17.26
CA LEU A 59 -5.03 -22.50 -16.79
C LEU A 59 -6.29 -21.82 -16.26
N VAL A 60 -7.41 -21.98 -16.96
CA VAL A 60 -8.72 -21.43 -16.54
C VAL A 60 -9.17 -22.07 -15.22
N GLU A 61 -9.04 -23.38 -15.08
CA GLU A 61 -9.42 -24.10 -13.86
C GLU A 61 -8.50 -23.72 -12.67
N GLU A 62 -7.21 -23.56 -12.91
CA GLU A 62 -6.27 -23.10 -11.89
C GLU A 62 -6.60 -21.68 -11.42
N SER A 63 -6.88 -20.78 -12.36
CA SER A 63 -7.29 -19.40 -12.04
C SER A 63 -8.58 -19.38 -11.22
N ARG A 64 -9.56 -20.24 -11.55
CA ARG A 64 -10.80 -20.39 -10.79
C ARG A 64 -10.55 -20.88 -9.37
N ARG A 65 -9.73 -21.94 -9.22
CA ARG A 65 -9.39 -22.48 -7.89
C ARG A 65 -8.68 -21.43 -7.02
N LEU A 66 -7.79 -20.61 -7.60
CA LEU A 66 -7.15 -19.52 -6.88
C LEU A 66 -8.14 -18.44 -6.45
N ALA A 67 -9.11 -18.10 -7.31
CA ALA A 67 -10.18 -17.15 -6.97
C ALA A 67 -11.04 -17.67 -5.80
N ASP A 68 -11.49 -18.93 -5.89
CA ASP A 68 -12.31 -19.56 -4.85
C ASP A 68 -11.55 -19.64 -3.51
N ALA A 69 -10.29 -20.06 -3.52
CA ALA A 69 -9.45 -20.13 -2.32
C ALA A 69 -9.20 -18.73 -1.71
N SER A 70 -9.02 -17.72 -2.54
CA SER A 70 -8.84 -16.33 -2.10
C SER A 70 -10.12 -15.77 -1.47
N ARG A 71 -11.27 -16.04 -2.09
CA ARG A 71 -12.58 -15.66 -1.57
C ARG A 71 -12.88 -16.34 -0.23
N GLU A 72 -12.62 -17.63 -0.14
CA GLU A 72 -12.82 -18.39 1.10
C GLU A 72 -11.96 -17.82 2.23
N ARG A 73 -10.68 -17.55 1.98
CA ARG A 73 -9.77 -16.94 2.96
C ARG A 73 -10.25 -15.57 3.42
N PHE A 74 -10.63 -14.70 2.50
CA PHE A 74 -11.17 -13.37 2.81
C PHE A 74 -12.44 -13.49 3.66
N THR A 75 -13.38 -14.29 3.22
CA THR A 75 -14.68 -14.52 3.88
C THR A 75 -14.48 -15.08 5.30
N LYS A 76 -13.62 -16.09 5.43
CA LYS A 76 -13.29 -16.71 6.72
C LYS A 76 -12.69 -15.67 7.67
N PHE A 77 -11.70 -14.90 7.21
CA PHE A 77 -11.06 -13.84 8.01
C PHE A 77 -12.09 -12.80 8.48
N MET A 78 -12.94 -12.28 7.58
CA MET A 78 -13.93 -11.29 7.94
C MET A 78 -14.97 -11.83 8.94
N ASN A 79 -15.40 -13.08 8.77
CA ASN A 79 -16.30 -13.74 9.72
C ASN A 79 -15.64 -13.94 11.10
N GLU A 80 -14.40 -14.37 11.17
CA GLU A 80 -13.64 -14.51 12.43
C GLU A 80 -13.47 -13.16 13.16
N LYS A 81 -13.40 -12.06 12.42
CA LYS A 81 -13.34 -10.70 12.96
C LYS A 81 -14.74 -10.09 13.25
N GLY A 82 -15.81 -10.83 12.99
CA GLY A 82 -17.18 -10.34 13.18
C GLY A 82 -17.59 -9.22 12.20
N VAL A 83 -16.92 -9.13 11.05
CA VAL A 83 -17.20 -8.13 10.01
C VAL A 83 -18.28 -8.66 9.07
N PRO A 84 -19.45 -8.02 8.95
CA PRO A 84 -20.51 -8.48 8.07
C PRO A 84 -20.11 -8.32 6.59
N LEU A 85 -20.36 -9.40 5.81
CA LEU A 85 -20.21 -9.38 4.36
C LEU A 85 -21.50 -8.84 3.75
N ARG A 86 -21.50 -7.61 3.30
CA ARG A 86 -22.65 -6.95 2.68
C ARG A 86 -22.24 -5.76 1.84
N ASP A 87 -22.95 -5.53 0.76
CA ASP A 87 -22.85 -4.26 0.03
C ASP A 87 -23.41 -3.11 0.88
N VAL A 88 -22.72 -1.98 0.81
CA VAL A 88 -23.13 -0.76 1.53
C VAL A 88 -23.91 0.12 0.56
N THR A 89 -25.24 0.15 0.73
CA THR A 89 -26.13 0.97 -0.10
C THR A 89 -26.49 2.31 0.54
N PHE A 90 -26.15 2.50 1.82
CA PHE A 90 -26.39 3.74 2.57
C PHE A 90 -25.15 4.12 3.37
N PRO A 91 -24.94 5.43 3.69
CA PRO A 91 -23.85 5.86 4.54
C PRO A 91 -23.84 5.09 5.87
N SER A 92 -22.71 4.52 6.23
CA SER A 92 -22.53 3.73 7.46
C SER A 92 -21.18 4.03 8.09
N GLU A 93 -21.15 4.04 9.41
CA GLU A 93 -19.92 4.08 10.20
C GLU A 93 -19.49 2.69 10.70
N GLN A 94 -20.29 1.67 10.42
CA GLN A 94 -19.96 0.30 10.77
C GLN A 94 -19.04 -0.31 9.74
N VAL A 95 -18.07 -1.06 10.22
CA VAL A 95 -17.18 -1.85 9.35
C VAL A 95 -18.02 -2.90 8.62
N SER A 96 -17.77 -3.04 7.34
CA SER A 96 -18.37 -4.08 6.51
C SER A 96 -17.38 -4.49 5.41
N ALA A 97 -17.64 -5.62 4.77
CA ALA A 97 -16.75 -6.12 3.73
C ALA A 97 -17.54 -6.67 2.53
N GLY A 98 -16.90 -6.67 1.37
CA GLY A 98 -17.40 -7.26 0.13
C GLY A 98 -16.28 -7.97 -0.62
N TRP A 99 -16.69 -8.80 -1.60
CA TRP A 99 -15.78 -9.52 -2.48
C TRP A 99 -16.14 -9.27 -3.93
N ARG A 100 -15.12 -9.01 -4.74
CA ARG A 100 -15.26 -8.78 -6.18
C ARG A 100 -14.28 -9.63 -6.97
N GLU A 101 -14.79 -10.23 -8.05
CA GLU A 101 -13.98 -10.90 -9.06
C GLU A 101 -14.16 -10.19 -10.39
N VAL A 102 -13.06 -9.95 -11.09
CA VAL A 102 -13.02 -9.28 -12.40
C VAL A 102 -12.05 -10.06 -13.28
N GLU A 103 -12.29 -10.07 -14.58
CA GLU A 103 -11.39 -10.63 -15.59
C GLU A 103 -10.60 -9.50 -16.26
N GLY A 104 -9.28 -9.65 -16.41
CA GLY A 104 -8.43 -8.66 -17.06
C GLY A 104 -6.95 -8.75 -16.66
N LEU A 105 -6.19 -7.72 -17.01
CA LEU A 105 -4.82 -7.56 -16.55
C LEU A 105 -4.82 -6.97 -15.14
N GLU A 106 -4.23 -7.68 -14.20
CA GLU A 106 -4.29 -7.35 -12.78
C GLU A 106 -3.82 -5.93 -12.47
N SER A 107 -2.65 -5.51 -12.98
CA SER A 107 -2.14 -4.16 -12.78
C SER A 107 -3.07 -3.08 -13.33
N GLN A 108 -3.65 -3.30 -14.51
CA GLN A 108 -4.61 -2.36 -15.11
C GLN A 108 -5.87 -2.25 -14.25
N ILE A 109 -6.48 -3.38 -13.88
CA ILE A 109 -7.70 -3.41 -13.07
C ILE A 109 -7.47 -2.76 -11.71
N VAL A 110 -6.37 -3.05 -11.02
CA VAL A 110 -6.06 -2.45 -9.72
C VAL A 110 -5.88 -0.92 -9.85
N GLY A 111 -5.18 -0.45 -10.88
CA GLY A 111 -5.01 0.98 -11.14
C GLY A 111 -6.34 1.68 -11.47
N GLU A 112 -7.18 1.09 -12.31
CA GLU A 112 -8.45 1.68 -12.74
C GLU A 112 -9.52 1.60 -11.64
N TYR A 113 -9.73 0.42 -11.09
CA TYR A 113 -10.77 0.18 -10.10
C TYR A 113 -10.43 0.82 -8.75
N GLY A 114 -9.14 0.90 -8.40
CA GLY A 114 -8.64 1.58 -7.20
C GLY A 114 -9.07 3.05 -7.10
N ARG A 115 -9.40 3.71 -8.21
CA ARG A 115 -9.90 5.10 -8.24
C ARG A 115 -11.18 5.30 -7.43
N LEU A 116 -11.96 4.25 -7.21
CA LEU A 116 -13.22 4.30 -6.47
C LEU A 116 -13.03 4.22 -4.95
N PHE A 117 -11.81 3.99 -4.47
CA PHE A 117 -11.51 3.78 -3.06
C PHE A 117 -10.72 4.95 -2.47
N ASP A 118 -10.77 5.13 -1.17
CA ASP A 118 -9.97 6.12 -0.46
C ASP A 118 -8.52 5.67 -0.32
N MET A 119 -8.29 4.35 -0.31
CA MET A 119 -6.97 3.75 -0.11
C MET A 119 -6.93 2.32 -0.65
N ILE A 120 -5.74 1.90 -1.09
CA ILE A 120 -5.44 0.52 -1.46
C ILE A 120 -4.50 -0.07 -0.39
N VAL A 121 -4.85 -1.24 0.15
CA VAL A 121 -3.98 -1.97 1.10
C VAL A 121 -3.38 -3.17 0.40
N MET A 122 -2.06 -3.29 0.43
CA MET A 122 -1.32 -4.34 -0.26
C MET A 122 -0.34 -5.05 0.66
N GLY A 123 -0.02 -6.31 0.34
CA GLY A 123 1.02 -7.06 1.02
C GLY A 123 2.43 -6.61 0.63
N CYS A 124 3.39 -6.79 1.54
CA CYS A 124 4.81 -6.66 1.23
C CYS A 124 5.23 -7.74 0.23
N ALA A 125 6.18 -7.43 -0.66
CA ALA A 125 6.69 -8.39 -1.63
C ALA A 125 7.40 -9.56 -0.91
N ASN A 126 6.89 -10.79 -1.07
CA ASN A 126 7.60 -11.98 -0.67
C ASN A 126 8.61 -12.39 -1.77
N ARG A 127 9.74 -13.02 -1.42
CA ARG A 127 10.89 -13.23 -2.32
C ARG A 127 10.61 -14.00 -3.61
N GLN A 128 9.47 -14.68 -3.75
CA GLN A 128 9.19 -15.56 -4.90
C GLN A 128 8.41 -14.93 -6.07
N SER A 129 7.85 -13.71 -5.92
CA SER A 129 7.10 -13.04 -6.99
C SER A 129 7.30 -11.52 -6.99
N VAL A 130 8.57 -11.10 -6.89
CA VAL A 130 8.92 -9.66 -6.73
C VAL A 130 8.49 -8.81 -7.93
N ALA A 131 8.60 -9.34 -9.16
CA ALA A 131 8.31 -8.57 -10.37
C ALA A 131 6.82 -8.22 -10.53
N ASP A 132 5.92 -9.19 -10.36
CA ASP A 132 4.48 -8.98 -10.59
C ASP A 132 3.85 -8.10 -9.50
N ARG A 133 4.28 -8.26 -8.25
CA ARG A 133 3.82 -7.40 -7.16
C ARG A 133 4.35 -5.98 -7.24
N ASN A 134 5.59 -5.80 -7.70
CA ASN A 134 6.11 -4.48 -7.97
C ASN A 134 5.28 -3.78 -9.06
N ALA A 135 4.94 -4.49 -10.13
CA ALA A 135 4.08 -3.96 -11.19
C ALA A 135 2.68 -3.58 -10.67
N MET A 136 2.08 -4.42 -9.81
CA MET A 136 0.79 -4.12 -9.19
C MET A 136 0.87 -2.93 -8.21
N CYS A 137 1.92 -2.87 -7.38
CA CYS A 137 2.15 -1.75 -6.47
C CYS A 137 2.41 -0.44 -7.22
N GLU A 138 3.18 -0.50 -8.31
CA GLU A 138 3.40 0.64 -9.20
C GLU A 138 2.10 1.11 -9.86
N ALA A 139 1.30 0.19 -10.40
CA ALA A 139 0.01 0.54 -10.98
C ALA A 139 -0.95 1.16 -9.93
N ALA A 140 -1.00 0.59 -8.72
CA ALA A 140 -1.75 1.17 -7.63
C ALA A 140 -1.31 2.59 -7.31
N LEU A 141 -0.01 2.87 -7.25
CA LEU A 141 0.54 4.19 -6.93
C LEU A 141 0.39 5.21 -8.06
N PHE A 142 0.61 4.79 -9.32
CA PHE A 142 0.67 5.72 -10.45
C PHE A 142 -0.68 5.91 -11.16
N ASP A 143 -1.49 4.83 -11.24
CA ASP A 143 -2.65 4.81 -12.12
C ASP A 143 -3.98 4.95 -11.35
N SER A 144 -3.99 4.72 -10.02
CA SER A 144 -5.21 4.89 -9.22
C SER A 144 -5.44 6.31 -8.73
N GLY A 145 -4.37 7.12 -8.55
CA GLY A 145 -4.46 8.43 -7.90
C GLY A 145 -4.83 8.32 -6.41
N ARG A 146 -4.61 7.15 -5.79
CA ARG A 146 -4.94 6.88 -4.39
C ARG A 146 -3.69 6.50 -3.60
N PRO A 147 -3.68 6.76 -2.29
CA PRO A 147 -2.60 6.30 -1.45
C PRO A 147 -2.62 4.78 -1.32
N VAL A 148 -1.43 4.21 -1.20
CA VAL A 148 -1.21 2.79 -0.97
C VAL A 148 -0.65 2.59 0.43
N LEU A 149 -1.27 1.73 1.22
CA LEU A 149 -0.76 1.27 2.50
C LEU A 149 -0.19 -0.14 2.33
N VAL A 150 1.12 -0.26 2.49
CA VAL A 150 1.84 -1.53 2.33
C VAL A 150 2.00 -2.19 3.70
N ALA A 151 1.52 -3.41 3.83
CA ALA A 151 1.68 -4.20 5.04
C ALA A 151 3.13 -4.67 5.20
N SER A 152 3.61 -4.70 6.43
CA SER A 152 4.85 -5.40 6.80
C SER A 152 4.61 -6.90 6.98
N THR A 153 5.68 -7.66 7.12
CA THR A 153 5.60 -9.10 7.38
C THR A 153 4.97 -9.43 8.75
N GLN A 154 5.07 -8.51 9.69
CA GLN A 154 4.45 -8.60 11.01
C GLN A 154 3.72 -7.31 11.31
N MET A 155 2.52 -7.43 11.87
CA MET A 155 1.77 -6.26 12.31
C MET A 155 2.36 -5.69 13.60
N PRO A 156 2.58 -4.36 13.67
CA PRO A 156 2.93 -3.72 14.93
C PRO A 156 1.74 -3.80 15.93
N PRO A 157 2.00 -3.69 17.24
CA PRO A 157 0.95 -3.76 18.25
C PRO A 157 -0.05 -2.60 18.18
N THR A 158 0.35 -1.51 17.56
CA THR A 158 -0.49 -0.33 17.30
C THR A 158 -0.31 0.13 15.86
N LEU A 159 -1.24 0.92 15.34
CA LEU A 159 -1.14 1.51 13.99
C LEU A 159 -1.48 2.99 14.03
N GLY A 160 -0.53 3.82 13.64
CA GLY A 160 -0.71 5.26 13.51
C GLY A 160 -0.72 6.02 14.84
N LYS A 161 -0.24 5.44 15.94
CA LYS A 161 0.00 6.17 17.20
C LYS A 161 1.24 7.03 17.10
N THR A 162 2.34 6.47 16.61
CA THR A 162 3.57 7.21 16.31
C THR A 162 3.84 7.14 14.82
N ILE A 163 3.61 8.25 14.12
CA ILE A 163 3.82 8.36 12.69
C ILE A 163 5.14 9.08 12.42
N VAL A 164 5.99 8.49 11.59
CA VAL A 164 7.14 9.19 11.01
C VAL A 164 6.82 9.58 9.59
N VAL A 165 6.92 10.87 9.29
CA VAL A 165 6.82 11.41 7.93
C VAL A 165 8.25 11.58 7.40
N ALA A 166 8.66 10.72 6.47
CA ALA A 166 9.96 10.83 5.80
C ALA A 166 9.92 11.96 4.77
N TRP A 167 10.10 13.21 5.26
CA TRP A 167 10.02 14.40 4.46
C TRP A 167 11.29 14.64 3.66
N ASN A 168 11.16 14.78 2.35
CA ASN A 168 12.27 15.06 1.45
C ASN A 168 12.09 16.30 0.58
N GLY A 169 11.06 17.13 0.82
CA GLY A 169 10.76 18.32 0.05
C GLY A 169 9.85 18.10 -1.16
N SER A 170 9.50 16.84 -1.48
CA SER A 170 8.81 16.51 -2.73
C SER A 170 7.29 16.65 -2.68
N THR A 171 6.69 16.78 -3.87
CA THR A 171 5.24 16.80 -4.06
C THR A 171 4.58 15.48 -3.67
N GLU A 172 5.26 14.36 -3.88
CA GLU A 172 4.77 13.02 -3.52
C GLU A 172 4.63 12.88 -2.00
N THR A 173 5.61 13.39 -1.22
CA THR A 173 5.48 13.38 0.24
C THR A 173 4.40 14.37 0.71
N ALA A 174 4.25 15.52 0.05
CA ALA A 174 3.17 16.45 0.34
C ALA A 174 1.78 15.82 0.09
N ARG A 175 1.62 15.07 -1.02
CA ARG A 175 0.40 14.29 -1.31
C ARG A 175 0.17 13.20 -0.26
N THR A 176 1.24 12.50 0.15
CA THR A 176 1.16 11.47 1.21
C THR A 176 0.61 12.08 2.51
N ILE A 177 1.08 13.26 2.91
CA ILE A 177 0.54 14.01 4.06
C ILE A 177 -0.94 14.33 3.84
N ALA A 178 -1.30 14.90 2.69
CA ALA A 178 -2.67 15.30 2.41
C ALA A 178 -3.66 14.11 2.46
N PHE A 179 -3.33 12.99 1.82
CA PHE A 179 -4.15 11.79 1.89
C PHE A 179 -4.16 11.15 3.28
N GLY A 180 -3.06 11.24 4.01
CA GLY A 180 -2.89 10.65 5.33
C GLY A 180 -3.39 11.51 6.49
N MET A 181 -3.94 12.71 6.24
CA MET A 181 -4.46 13.59 7.30
C MET A 181 -5.38 12.90 8.31
N PRO A 182 -6.27 11.97 7.92
CA PRO A 182 -7.10 11.24 8.89
C PRO A 182 -6.29 10.42 9.91
N PHE A 183 -5.15 9.84 9.51
CA PHE A 183 -4.23 9.17 10.45
C PHE A 183 -3.48 10.18 11.32
N LEU A 184 -2.94 11.22 10.70
CA LEU A 184 -2.15 12.24 11.39
C LEU A 184 -2.95 12.95 12.49
N LEU A 185 -4.23 13.21 12.25
CA LEU A 185 -5.14 13.82 13.25
C LEU A 185 -5.45 12.89 14.45
N LYS A 186 -5.32 11.58 14.28
CA LYS A 186 -5.50 10.59 15.35
C LYS A 186 -4.20 10.18 16.04
N ALA A 187 -3.06 10.59 15.49
CA ALA A 187 -1.75 10.22 16.03
C ALA A 187 -1.50 10.85 17.40
N GLU A 188 -0.88 10.10 18.29
CA GLU A 188 -0.39 10.59 19.57
C GLU A 188 0.89 11.44 19.38
N ARG A 189 1.70 11.05 18.37
CA ARG A 189 2.98 11.71 18.04
C ARG A 189 3.24 11.63 16.54
N VAL A 190 3.67 12.75 15.94
CA VAL A 190 4.13 12.81 14.54
C VAL A 190 5.56 13.36 14.50
N VAL A 191 6.46 12.64 13.86
CA VAL A 191 7.85 13.06 13.65
C VAL A 191 8.06 13.35 12.18
N VAL A 192 8.36 14.61 11.83
CA VAL A 192 8.77 14.99 10.47
C VAL A 192 10.28 14.78 10.38
N LEU A 193 10.68 13.65 9.79
CA LEU A 193 12.07 13.25 9.64
C LEU A 193 12.60 13.65 8.27
N THR A 194 13.65 14.47 8.24
CA THR A 194 14.45 14.72 7.04
C THR A 194 15.81 14.07 7.18
N VAL A 195 16.24 13.33 6.18
CA VAL A 195 17.61 12.79 6.10
C VAL A 195 18.41 13.69 5.17
N GLU A 196 19.41 14.40 5.71
CA GLU A 196 20.30 15.26 4.94
C GLU A 196 21.05 14.45 3.87
N GLY A 197 21.12 14.99 2.64
CA GLY A 197 21.66 14.29 1.48
C GLY A 197 20.64 13.46 0.70
N ALA A 198 19.40 13.34 1.20
CA ALA A 198 18.30 12.61 0.54
C ALA A 198 17.08 13.50 0.22
N THR A 199 17.30 14.79 0.04
CA THR A 199 16.24 15.79 -0.20
C THR A 199 16.24 16.29 -1.65
N VAL A 200 15.11 16.86 -2.06
CA VAL A 200 14.96 17.65 -3.29
C VAL A 200 14.60 19.09 -2.92
N PRO A 201 14.74 20.06 -3.85
CA PRO A 201 14.31 21.43 -3.59
C PRO A 201 12.83 21.49 -3.20
N GLY A 202 12.53 22.15 -2.07
CA GLY A 202 11.17 22.27 -1.54
C GLY A 202 11.16 22.87 -0.13
N PRO A 203 9.99 22.94 0.53
CA PRO A 203 9.85 23.42 1.89
C PRO A 203 10.67 22.59 2.89
N SER A 204 11.14 23.23 3.96
CA SER A 204 11.89 22.56 5.02
C SER A 204 10.97 21.69 5.91
N ALA A 205 11.59 20.79 6.69
CA ALA A 205 10.87 19.98 7.67
C ALA A 205 10.16 20.84 8.73
N GLU A 206 10.78 21.94 9.15
CA GLU A 206 10.22 22.89 10.10
C GLU A 206 8.94 23.54 9.57
N GLN A 207 8.95 23.92 8.29
CA GLN A 207 7.77 24.50 7.63
C GLN A 207 6.60 23.50 7.56
N VAL A 208 6.90 22.22 7.26
CA VAL A 208 5.90 21.14 7.27
C VAL A 208 5.41 20.87 8.68
N THR A 209 6.31 20.82 9.66
CA THR A 209 5.93 20.67 11.07
C THR A 209 4.98 21.77 11.50
N GLN A 210 5.28 23.05 11.16
CA GLN A 210 4.38 24.16 11.43
C GLN A 210 3.02 24.02 10.74
N HIS A 211 2.99 23.52 9.50
CA HIS A 211 1.75 23.22 8.79
C HIS A 211 0.93 22.18 9.54
N LEU A 212 1.53 21.07 10.00
CA LEU A 212 0.85 20.03 10.76
C LEU A 212 0.33 20.56 12.10
N VAL A 213 1.14 21.35 12.83
CA VAL A 213 0.73 21.97 14.10
C VAL A 213 -0.46 22.90 13.92
N ARG A 214 -0.50 23.70 12.84
CA ARG A 214 -1.66 24.55 12.51
C ARG A 214 -2.93 23.74 12.24
N ASN A 215 -2.80 22.48 11.83
CA ASN A 215 -3.90 21.54 11.66
C ASN A 215 -4.23 20.73 12.93
N GLY A 216 -3.67 21.13 14.09
CA GLY A 216 -3.96 20.50 15.39
C GLY A 216 -3.16 19.21 15.64
N ILE A 217 -2.14 18.90 14.86
CA ILE A 217 -1.35 17.68 14.95
C ILE A 217 -0.13 17.92 15.86
N ARG A 218 0.14 16.98 16.78
CA ARG A 218 1.34 17.02 17.64
C ARG A 218 2.55 16.57 16.85
N ALA A 219 3.20 17.52 16.17
CA ALA A 219 4.34 17.25 15.29
C ALA A 219 5.64 17.86 15.80
N GLU A 220 6.75 17.19 15.59
CA GLU A 220 8.11 17.68 15.85
C GLU A 220 9.02 17.37 14.66
N THR A 221 10.05 18.21 14.46
CA THR A 221 11.07 18.02 13.42
C THR A 221 12.24 17.22 13.96
N LYS A 222 12.74 16.28 13.14
CA LYS A 222 14.02 15.59 13.37
C LYS A 222 14.85 15.58 12.09
N ILE A 223 16.15 15.71 12.26
CA ILE A 223 17.12 15.68 11.16
C ILE A 223 18.04 14.48 11.36
N GLY A 224 18.03 13.58 10.41
CA GLY A 224 18.94 12.43 10.33
C GLY A 224 20.04 12.69 9.31
N GLN A 225 21.07 11.86 9.34
CA GLN A 225 22.24 11.95 8.45
C GLN A 225 22.31 10.76 7.53
N LEU A 226 22.55 10.99 6.24
CA LEU A 226 22.71 9.90 5.25
C LEU A 226 23.95 9.05 5.55
N LYS A 227 25.09 9.71 5.84
CA LYS A 227 26.39 9.07 6.00
C LYS A 227 26.69 8.16 4.78
N ASP A 228 27.22 6.96 5.03
CA ASP A 228 27.56 5.96 4.00
C ASP A 228 26.40 5.03 3.66
N ARG A 229 25.15 5.37 4.07
CA ARG A 229 23.95 4.57 3.85
C ARG A 229 23.19 5.03 2.61
N THR A 230 22.40 4.14 2.01
CA THR A 230 21.39 4.57 1.05
C THR A 230 20.24 5.31 1.77
N SER A 231 19.55 6.19 1.06
CA SER A 231 18.44 6.97 1.65
C SER A 231 17.32 6.09 2.23
N GLY A 232 17.03 4.93 1.64
CA GLY A 232 16.05 3.99 2.18
C GLY A 232 16.49 3.37 3.51
N VAL A 233 17.75 2.95 3.62
CA VAL A 233 18.32 2.43 4.87
C VAL A 233 18.30 3.50 5.96
N ALA A 234 18.81 4.71 5.64
CA ALA A 234 18.86 5.80 6.60
C ALA A 234 17.47 6.17 7.14
N ILE A 235 16.46 6.28 6.27
CA ILE A 235 15.08 6.57 6.68
C ILE A 235 14.55 5.51 7.64
N LEU A 236 14.70 4.21 7.33
CA LEU A 236 14.20 3.13 8.18
C LEU A 236 14.90 3.08 9.53
N GLU A 237 16.24 3.21 9.56
CA GLU A 237 17.02 3.17 10.81
C GLU A 237 16.74 4.38 11.71
N GLU A 238 16.66 5.60 11.13
CA GLU A 238 16.32 6.80 11.89
C GLU A 238 14.86 6.74 12.40
N ALA A 239 13.92 6.26 11.58
CA ALA A 239 12.52 6.14 11.99
C ALA A 239 12.34 5.18 13.18
N LYS A 240 13.05 4.05 13.20
CA LYS A 240 13.00 3.06 14.30
C LYS A 240 13.30 3.65 15.68
N GLN A 241 14.17 4.67 15.75
CA GLN A 241 14.57 5.29 17.02
C GLN A 241 13.39 5.99 17.72
N PHE A 242 12.31 6.29 16.99
CA PHE A 242 11.14 6.99 17.52
C PHE A 242 10.01 6.05 17.96
N GLY A 243 10.17 4.74 17.84
CA GLY A 243 9.11 3.77 18.12
C GLY A 243 7.95 3.88 17.12
N VAL A 244 8.27 4.11 15.85
CA VAL A 244 7.31 4.29 14.77
C VAL A 244 6.48 3.03 14.55
N ASP A 245 5.17 3.20 14.36
CA ASP A 245 4.23 2.13 14.00
C ASP A 245 3.58 2.34 12.62
N LEU A 246 3.82 3.51 11.98
CA LEU A 246 3.40 3.80 10.62
C LEU A 246 4.35 4.82 9.97
N LEU A 247 4.96 4.44 8.85
CA LEU A 247 5.85 5.31 8.07
C LEU A 247 5.08 5.96 6.92
N PHE A 248 5.15 7.29 6.83
CA PHE A 248 4.66 8.06 5.68
C PHE A 248 5.82 8.42 4.77
N LYS A 249 5.71 8.08 3.48
CA LYS A 249 6.75 8.37 2.50
C LYS A 249 6.17 8.62 1.10
N GLY A 250 6.61 9.69 0.43
CA GLY A 250 6.33 9.89 -0.99
C GLY A 250 6.96 8.78 -1.85
N ALA A 251 6.21 8.27 -2.80
CA ALA A 251 6.68 7.22 -3.70
C ALA A 251 7.28 7.82 -4.97
N TYR A 252 8.46 7.35 -5.37
CA TYR A 252 9.05 7.61 -6.70
C TYR A 252 9.24 9.10 -7.07
N THR A 253 9.88 9.88 -6.20
CA THR A 253 10.16 11.32 -6.41
C THR A 253 10.99 11.63 -7.66
N HIS A 254 11.78 10.68 -8.14
CA HIS A 254 12.50 10.79 -9.43
C HIS A 254 11.80 9.95 -10.49
N SER A 255 11.94 10.30 -11.78
CA SER A 255 11.28 9.59 -12.88
C SER A 255 11.50 8.07 -12.82
N ARG A 256 10.47 7.28 -13.20
CA ARG A 256 10.51 5.80 -13.27
C ARG A 256 11.82 5.27 -13.89
N LEU A 257 12.27 5.88 -15.01
CA LEU A 257 13.50 5.51 -15.72
C LEU A 257 14.76 5.61 -14.84
N ARG A 258 14.87 6.65 -14.01
CA ARG A 258 16.04 6.86 -13.16
C ARG A 258 16.09 5.88 -11.99
N GLN A 259 14.94 5.47 -11.47
CA GLN A 259 14.84 4.53 -10.33
C GLN A 259 14.99 3.07 -10.75
N MET A 260 14.55 2.70 -11.95
CA MET A 260 14.80 1.36 -12.52
C MET A 260 16.30 1.07 -12.70
N ILE A 261 17.11 2.11 -12.94
CA ILE A 261 18.55 1.95 -13.19
C ILE A 261 19.37 2.00 -11.88
N PHE A 262 18.95 2.72 -10.85
CA PHE A 262 19.76 3.02 -9.67
C PHE A 262 19.22 2.54 -8.32
N GLY A 263 18.12 1.79 -8.27
CA GLY A 263 17.55 1.28 -7.01
C GLY A 263 17.18 2.41 -6.03
N GLY A 264 15.94 2.90 -6.06
CA GLY A 264 15.52 4.04 -5.25
C GLY A 264 15.18 3.67 -3.79
N ALA A 265 15.11 4.70 -2.91
CA ALA A 265 14.67 4.55 -1.53
C ALA A 265 13.30 3.85 -1.41
N THR A 266 12.39 4.07 -2.36
CA THR A 266 11.06 3.42 -2.40
C THR A 266 11.19 1.91 -2.54
N SER A 267 11.96 1.43 -3.52
CA SER A 267 12.17 -0.02 -3.74
C SER A 267 12.81 -0.68 -2.52
N HIS A 268 13.79 -0.01 -1.89
CA HIS A 268 14.43 -0.53 -0.68
C HIS A 268 13.42 -0.62 0.49
N ILE A 269 12.63 0.42 0.71
CA ILE A 269 11.64 0.44 1.80
C ILE A 269 10.56 -0.62 1.57
N LEU A 270 10.05 -0.77 0.35
CA LEU A 270 9.08 -1.81 0.01
C LEU A 270 9.61 -3.23 0.25
N ALA A 271 10.92 -3.44 0.06
CA ALA A 271 11.55 -4.75 0.25
C ALA A 271 11.99 -5.03 1.69
N SER A 272 12.23 -3.99 2.51
CA SER A 272 12.96 -4.12 3.78
C SER A 272 12.23 -3.54 4.99
N ALA A 273 11.12 -2.83 4.81
CA ALA A 273 10.37 -2.27 5.93
C ALA A 273 9.71 -3.39 6.74
N ASP A 274 9.97 -3.38 8.05
CA ASP A 274 9.35 -4.26 9.04
C ASP A 274 8.14 -3.62 9.75
N LEU A 275 7.68 -2.51 9.24
CA LEU A 275 6.51 -1.75 9.69
C LEU A 275 5.66 -1.32 8.49
N PRO A 276 4.35 -1.04 8.68
CA PRO A 276 3.48 -0.56 7.61
C PRO A 276 3.96 0.77 7.03
N VAL A 277 3.84 0.92 5.71
CA VAL A 277 4.26 2.12 4.98
C VAL A 277 3.10 2.69 4.19
N PHE A 278 2.75 3.94 4.46
CA PHE A 278 1.73 4.70 3.74
C PHE A 278 2.40 5.57 2.68
N MET A 279 2.01 5.41 1.44
CA MET A 279 2.64 6.06 0.30
C MET A 279 1.62 6.71 -0.64
N ALA A 280 2.05 7.78 -1.32
CA ALA A 280 1.37 8.32 -2.49
C ALA A 280 2.39 8.82 -3.52
N HIS A 281 1.96 8.91 -4.77
CA HIS A 281 2.72 9.48 -5.89
C HIS A 281 2.04 10.74 -6.43
#